data_7df7c26d200e3b611f301450c29deb08
#
_entry.id   7df7c26d200e3b611f301450c29deb08
#
_cell.length_a   1.000
_cell.length_b   1.000
_cell.length_c   1.000
_cell.angle_alpha   90.00
_cell.angle_beta   90.00
_cell.angle_gamma   90.00
#
_symmetry.space_group_name_H-M   'P 1'
#
loop_
_entity.id
_entity.type
_entity.pdbx_description
1 polymer ?
#
loop_
_entity_poly.entity_id
_entity_poly.type
_entity_poly.pdbx_seq_one_letter_code
_entity_poly.pdbx_strand_id
1 'polypeptide(L)'
;FNKYIFKLEQEEYAREEIDWKMIDYPDNSSTIKLISGKPISIFTLLDQEITVAKGNDSSYVNKIHKHFSNNERFKMSSKMRVDGTFSINHYAGKVVYNTNGFCYKNKDTMREEILELFKKSNSSVLSKIYKRGLKIKRKASISKVFCKSLSSLVKVISKTDTHYIRCIKPNE
;
A
#
# COMPACT_ATOMS: atom_id res chain seq x y z
N PHE A 1 5.51 -0.25 15.66
CA PHE A 1 5.35 -0.36 17.10
C PHE A 1 6.14 -1.56 17.67
N ASN A 2 5.83 -2.81 17.28
CA ASN A 2 6.51 -4.00 17.79
C ASN A 2 8.03 -3.95 17.57
N LYS A 3 8.47 -3.59 16.36
CA LYS A 3 9.90 -3.45 16.08
C LYS A 3 10.56 -2.41 16.99
N TYR A 4 9.90 -1.29 17.23
CA TYR A 4 10.44 -0.21 18.07
C TYR A 4 10.53 -0.67 19.53
N ILE A 5 9.45 -1.16 20.11
CA ILE A 5 9.42 -1.60 21.52
C ILE A 5 10.35 -2.79 21.74
N PHE A 6 10.14 -3.90 21.02
CA PHE A 6 10.93 -5.11 21.28
C PHE A 6 12.40 -4.95 20.93
N LYS A 7 12.73 -4.25 19.85
CA LYS A 7 14.11 -4.06 19.48
C LYS A 7 14.85 -3.14 20.46
N LEU A 8 14.30 -1.96 20.74
CA LEU A 8 14.97 -0.98 21.59
C LEU A 8 15.07 -1.45 23.03
N GLU A 9 14.01 -2.07 23.58
CA GLU A 9 14.06 -2.59 24.95
C GLU A 9 15.11 -3.69 25.09
N GLN A 10 15.18 -4.60 24.13
CA GLN A 10 16.20 -5.66 24.18
C GLN A 10 17.63 -5.13 23.95
N GLU A 11 17.81 -4.10 23.14
CA GLU A 11 19.09 -3.40 23.00
C GLU A 11 19.49 -2.69 24.32
N GLU A 12 18.52 -2.13 25.05
CA GLU A 12 18.75 -1.53 26.36
C GLU A 12 19.16 -2.58 27.40
N TYR A 13 18.46 -3.71 27.44
CA TYR A 13 18.82 -4.80 28.34
C TYR A 13 20.25 -5.31 28.10
N ALA A 14 20.63 -5.42 26.82
CA ALA A 14 21.99 -5.80 26.46
C ALA A 14 23.04 -4.74 26.91
N ARG A 15 22.70 -3.45 26.85
CA ARG A 15 23.57 -2.35 27.27
C ARG A 15 23.71 -2.29 28.78
N GLU A 16 22.67 -2.60 29.52
CA GLU A 16 22.64 -2.66 30.97
C GLU A 16 23.17 -3.99 31.54
N GLU A 17 23.72 -4.86 30.68
CA GLU A 17 24.28 -6.17 31.06
C GLU A 17 23.25 -7.07 31.79
N ILE A 18 21.96 -6.88 31.52
CA ILE A 18 20.90 -7.73 32.04
C ILE A 18 20.96 -9.08 31.31
N ASP A 19 20.97 -10.18 32.06
CA ASP A 19 20.88 -11.53 31.48
C ASP A 19 19.51 -11.75 30.87
N TRP A 20 19.42 -11.54 29.56
CA TRP A 20 18.19 -11.56 28.79
C TRP A 20 18.31 -12.43 27.55
N LYS A 21 17.41 -13.39 27.41
CA LYS A 21 17.29 -14.15 26.16
C LYS A 21 16.50 -13.34 25.13
N MET A 22 17.16 -12.97 24.04
CA MET A 22 16.51 -12.24 22.94
C MET A 22 15.25 -12.93 22.46
N ILE A 23 14.16 -12.19 22.41
CA ILE A 23 12.85 -12.67 21.94
C ILE A 23 12.65 -12.22 20.52
N ASP A 24 12.36 -13.17 19.63
CA ASP A 24 11.93 -12.88 18.27
C ASP A 24 10.53 -12.26 18.26
N TYR A 25 10.36 -11.21 17.49
CA TYR A 25 9.07 -10.57 17.29
C TYR A 25 8.63 -10.68 15.82
N PRO A 26 7.32 -10.82 15.57
CA PRO A 26 6.81 -10.89 14.21
C PRO A 26 7.11 -9.60 13.45
N ASP A 27 7.82 -9.72 12.33
CA ASP A 27 8.13 -8.60 11.44
C ASP A 27 7.17 -8.62 10.23
N ASN A 28 6.71 -7.43 9.82
CA ASN A 28 5.85 -7.26 8.66
C ASN A 28 6.61 -6.78 7.41
N SER A 29 7.93 -6.69 7.45
CA SER A 29 8.76 -6.20 6.34
C SER A 29 8.57 -7.03 5.07
N SER A 30 8.43 -8.36 5.20
CA SER A 30 8.16 -9.26 4.07
C SER A 30 6.80 -8.98 3.43
N THR A 31 5.77 -8.67 4.23
CA THR A 31 4.44 -8.29 3.74
C THR A 31 4.47 -6.92 3.06
N ILE A 32 5.16 -5.95 3.61
CA ILE A 32 5.33 -4.62 3.00
C ILE A 32 6.06 -4.75 1.66
N LYS A 33 7.12 -5.57 1.60
CA LYS A 33 7.85 -5.84 0.36
C LYS A 33 6.96 -6.49 -0.70
N LEU A 34 6.11 -7.44 -0.31
CA LEU A 34 5.15 -8.07 -1.21
C LEU A 34 4.15 -7.05 -1.77
N ILE A 35 3.61 -6.15 -0.94
CA ILE A 35 2.56 -5.20 -1.33
C ILE A 35 3.11 -4.04 -2.16
N SER A 36 4.21 -3.41 -1.72
CA SER A 36 4.72 -2.15 -2.28
C SER A 36 6.22 -2.12 -2.58
N GLY A 37 6.91 -3.26 -2.43
CA GLY A 37 8.36 -3.36 -2.67
C GLY A 37 8.74 -3.19 -4.14
N LYS A 38 10.02 -2.89 -4.38
CA LYS A 38 10.60 -2.82 -5.71
C LYS A 38 11.53 -4.03 -5.94
N PRO A 39 11.71 -4.49 -7.16
CA PRO A 39 11.16 -3.98 -8.42
C PRO A 39 9.73 -4.47 -8.70
N ILE A 40 9.29 -5.60 -8.12
CA ILE A 40 8.00 -6.24 -8.39
C ILE A 40 7.22 -6.39 -7.08
N SER A 41 5.98 -5.90 -7.07
CA SER A 41 5.05 -6.00 -5.95
C SER A 41 3.61 -6.00 -6.46
N ILE A 42 2.66 -6.28 -5.58
CA ILE A 42 1.23 -6.25 -5.90
C ILE A 42 0.83 -4.90 -6.51
N PHE A 43 1.30 -3.79 -5.93
CA PHE A 43 0.99 -2.45 -6.45
C PHE A 43 1.73 -2.15 -7.76
N THR A 44 2.98 -2.56 -7.93
CA THR A 44 3.69 -2.31 -9.19
C THR A 44 3.09 -3.09 -10.36
N LEU A 45 2.61 -4.33 -10.12
CA LEU A 45 1.90 -5.09 -11.13
C LEU A 45 0.53 -4.48 -11.46
N LEU A 46 -0.18 -3.95 -10.46
CA LEU A 46 -1.43 -3.22 -10.67
C LEU A 46 -1.20 -1.96 -11.50
N ASP A 47 -0.14 -1.21 -11.22
CA ASP A 47 0.23 -0.02 -11.99
C ASP A 47 0.60 -0.35 -13.45
N GLN A 48 1.30 -1.46 -13.65
CA GLN A 48 1.58 -1.94 -15.01
C GLN A 48 0.29 -2.30 -15.74
N GLU A 49 -0.64 -2.97 -15.07
CA GLU A 49 -1.89 -3.41 -15.68
C GLU A 49 -2.76 -2.24 -16.13
N ILE A 50 -2.86 -1.18 -15.36
CA ILE A 50 -3.65 -0.01 -15.73
C ILE A 50 -3.03 0.85 -16.85
N THR A 51 -1.75 0.64 -17.16
CA THR A 51 -1.07 1.35 -18.28
C THR A 51 -1.18 0.60 -19.60
N VAL A 52 -1.50 -0.68 -19.57
CA VAL A 52 -1.69 -1.49 -20.77
C VAL A 52 -3.10 -1.27 -21.34
N ALA A 53 -3.21 -1.08 -22.65
CA ALA A 53 -4.49 -0.75 -23.32
C ALA A 53 -5.61 -1.79 -23.06
N LYS A 54 -5.26 -3.08 -22.95
CA LYS A 54 -6.19 -4.19 -22.66
C LYS A 54 -6.08 -4.71 -21.22
N GLY A 55 -5.46 -3.95 -20.33
CA GLY A 55 -5.29 -4.36 -18.95
C GLY A 55 -6.62 -4.44 -18.19
N ASN A 56 -6.80 -5.52 -17.45
CA ASN A 56 -8.03 -5.80 -16.69
C ASN A 56 -7.72 -6.62 -15.43
N ASP A 57 -8.72 -6.75 -14.56
CA ASP A 57 -8.57 -7.44 -13.28
C ASP A 57 -8.20 -8.93 -13.43
N SER A 58 -8.71 -9.62 -14.45
CA SER A 58 -8.39 -11.03 -14.70
C SER A 58 -6.93 -11.22 -15.13
N SER A 59 -6.44 -10.37 -16.03
CA SER A 59 -5.02 -10.34 -16.42
C SER A 59 -4.13 -10.00 -15.21
N TYR A 60 -4.55 -9.07 -14.37
CA TYR A 60 -3.86 -8.73 -13.13
C TYR A 60 -3.75 -9.93 -12.18
N VAL A 61 -4.85 -10.66 -11.94
CA VAL A 61 -4.87 -11.88 -11.12
C VAL A 61 -3.85 -12.91 -11.61
N ASN A 62 -3.80 -13.13 -12.92
CA ASN A 62 -2.83 -14.06 -13.51
C ASN A 62 -1.38 -13.61 -13.29
N LYS A 63 -1.11 -12.31 -13.38
CA LYS A 63 0.23 -11.76 -13.15
C LYS A 63 0.66 -11.92 -11.69
N ILE A 64 -0.19 -11.56 -10.74
CA ILE A 64 0.16 -11.70 -9.31
C ILE A 64 0.35 -13.16 -8.92
N HIS A 65 -0.47 -14.07 -9.44
CA HIS A 65 -0.27 -15.51 -9.24
C HIS A 65 1.08 -15.97 -9.78
N LYS A 66 1.41 -15.61 -11.03
CA LYS A 66 2.68 -16.00 -11.66
C LYS A 66 3.89 -15.53 -10.85
N HIS A 67 3.85 -14.32 -10.31
CA HIS A 67 5.00 -13.74 -9.61
C HIS A 67 5.09 -14.13 -8.13
N PHE A 68 3.97 -14.44 -7.48
CA PHE A 68 3.93 -14.60 -6.02
C PHE A 68 3.45 -15.97 -5.55
N SER A 69 3.25 -16.95 -6.45
CA SER A 69 2.82 -18.31 -6.07
C SER A 69 3.72 -18.97 -5.01
N ASN A 70 5.02 -18.67 -5.03
CA ASN A 70 6.00 -19.22 -4.09
C ASN A 70 6.29 -18.30 -2.90
N ASN A 71 5.54 -17.20 -2.73
CA ASN A 71 5.76 -16.29 -1.63
C ASN A 71 5.02 -16.77 -0.38
N GLU A 72 5.71 -16.88 0.75
CA GLU A 72 5.14 -17.39 2.03
C GLU A 72 3.95 -16.57 2.53
N ARG A 73 3.95 -15.26 2.27
CA ARG A 73 2.88 -14.36 2.70
C ARG A 73 1.69 -14.32 1.76
N PHE A 74 1.85 -14.82 0.53
CA PHE A 74 0.82 -14.83 -0.51
C PHE A 74 0.19 -16.21 -0.65
N LYS A 75 -1.13 -16.29 -0.71
CA LYS A 75 -1.86 -17.54 -0.97
C LYS A 75 -2.95 -17.31 -2.01
N MET A 76 -2.95 -18.17 -3.03
CA MET A 76 -3.99 -18.21 -4.05
C MET A 76 -4.18 -19.64 -4.53
N SER A 77 -5.32 -20.23 -4.23
CA SER A 77 -5.73 -21.54 -4.76
C SER A 77 -6.27 -21.39 -6.19
N SER A 78 -6.41 -22.52 -6.91
CA SER A 78 -7.03 -22.53 -8.24
C SER A 78 -8.44 -21.95 -8.23
N LYS A 79 -9.25 -22.24 -7.21
CA LYS A 79 -10.58 -21.65 -7.04
C LYS A 79 -10.48 -20.13 -6.84
N MET A 80 -9.63 -19.67 -5.95
CA MET A 80 -9.43 -18.22 -5.71
C MET A 80 -9.01 -17.48 -6.98
N ARG A 81 -8.19 -18.14 -7.82
CA ARG A 81 -7.78 -17.54 -9.10
C ARG A 81 -8.96 -17.36 -10.05
N VAL A 82 -9.87 -18.34 -10.13
CA VAL A 82 -11.10 -18.26 -10.94
C VAL A 82 -12.02 -17.18 -10.39
N ASP A 83 -12.17 -17.13 -9.06
CA ASP A 83 -13.02 -16.15 -8.37
C ASP A 83 -12.41 -14.72 -8.35
N GLY A 84 -11.21 -14.52 -8.88
CA GLY A 84 -10.51 -13.23 -8.86
C GLY A 84 -10.10 -12.80 -7.46
N THR A 85 -9.78 -13.75 -6.58
CA THR A 85 -9.39 -13.47 -5.19
C THR A 85 -7.99 -13.97 -4.88
N PHE A 86 -7.33 -13.34 -3.90
CA PHE A 86 -6.08 -13.81 -3.32
C PHE A 86 -6.04 -13.49 -1.83
N SER A 87 -5.14 -14.09 -1.09
CA SER A 87 -4.98 -13.74 0.33
C SER A 87 -3.54 -13.41 0.68
N ILE A 88 -3.40 -12.53 1.65
CA ILE A 88 -2.11 -12.14 2.23
C ILE A 88 -2.15 -12.44 3.73
N ASN A 89 -1.08 -13.05 4.21
CA ASN A 89 -0.86 -13.22 5.65
C ASN A 89 -0.23 -11.94 6.21
N HIS A 90 -1.08 -11.08 6.79
CA HIS A 90 -0.65 -9.90 7.52
C HIS A 90 -0.22 -10.26 8.94
N TYR A 91 0.35 -9.28 9.65
CA TYR A 91 0.66 -9.44 11.07
C TYR A 91 -0.57 -9.79 11.91
N ALA A 92 -1.69 -9.12 11.65
CA ALA A 92 -2.94 -9.34 12.39
C ALA A 92 -3.73 -10.58 11.95
N GLY A 93 -3.29 -11.28 10.89
CA GLY A 93 -3.95 -12.47 10.38
C GLY A 93 -4.09 -12.49 8.86
N LYS A 94 -4.74 -13.53 8.37
CA LYS A 94 -5.00 -13.75 6.95
C LYS A 94 -6.14 -12.87 6.46
N VAL A 95 -5.91 -12.09 5.41
CA VAL A 95 -6.92 -11.26 4.76
C VAL A 95 -7.10 -11.73 3.32
N VAL A 96 -8.34 -11.88 2.88
CA VAL A 96 -8.71 -12.21 1.49
C VAL A 96 -9.11 -10.95 0.76
N TYR A 97 -8.52 -10.74 -0.40
CA TYR A 97 -8.76 -9.60 -1.29
C TYR A 97 -9.52 -10.06 -2.52
N ASN A 98 -10.53 -9.29 -2.90
CA ASN A 98 -11.23 -9.44 -4.17
C ASN A 98 -10.72 -8.38 -5.14
N THR A 99 -10.24 -8.81 -6.30
CA THR A 99 -9.63 -7.91 -7.29
C THR A 99 -10.64 -7.20 -8.19
N ASN A 100 -11.92 -7.52 -8.07
CA ASN A 100 -12.94 -6.89 -8.89
C ASN A 100 -12.94 -5.36 -8.75
N GLY A 101 -12.68 -4.69 -9.86
CA GLY A 101 -12.57 -3.24 -9.93
C GLY A 101 -11.22 -2.67 -9.48
N PHE A 102 -10.20 -3.48 -9.17
CA PHE A 102 -8.88 -2.97 -8.75
C PHE A 102 -8.23 -2.09 -9.82
N CYS A 103 -8.23 -2.54 -11.08
CA CYS A 103 -7.68 -1.75 -12.18
C CYS A 103 -8.46 -0.44 -12.37
N TYR A 104 -9.77 -0.49 -12.28
CA TYR A 104 -10.61 0.70 -12.40
C TYR A 104 -10.39 1.68 -11.24
N LYS A 105 -10.44 1.19 -10.00
CA LYS A 105 -10.27 2.00 -8.80
C LYS A 105 -8.85 2.60 -8.67
N ASN A 106 -7.84 1.92 -9.22
CA ASN A 106 -6.46 2.42 -9.18
C ASN A 106 -6.17 3.50 -10.24
N LYS A 107 -7.06 3.65 -11.23
CA LYS A 107 -6.97 4.73 -12.22
C LYS A 107 -7.52 6.01 -11.60
N ASP A 108 -6.65 6.98 -11.31
CA ASP A 108 -7.07 8.33 -10.96
C ASP A 108 -7.29 9.14 -12.26
N THR A 109 -8.39 8.84 -12.93
CA THR A 109 -8.76 9.54 -14.18
C THR A 109 -9.90 10.51 -13.91
N MET A 110 -9.56 11.78 -13.77
CA MET A 110 -10.55 12.82 -14.02
C MET A 110 -10.77 12.89 -15.54
N ARG A 111 -12.02 12.77 -16.01
CA ARG A 111 -12.35 12.86 -17.42
C ARG A 111 -11.94 14.21 -17.97
N GLU A 112 -11.33 14.24 -19.16
CA GLU A 112 -10.89 15.48 -19.81
C GLU A 112 -12.02 16.48 -19.99
N GLU A 113 -13.22 15.99 -20.28
CA GLU A 113 -14.45 16.79 -20.40
C GLU A 113 -14.75 17.57 -19.12
N ILE A 114 -14.60 16.92 -17.95
CA ILE A 114 -14.82 17.57 -16.64
C ILE A 114 -13.73 18.63 -16.40
N LEU A 115 -12.49 18.34 -16.76
CA LEU A 115 -11.39 19.32 -16.67
C LEU A 115 -11.64 20.54 -17.54
N GLU A 116 -12.15 20.33 -18.76
CA GLU A 116 -12.52 21.43 -19.66
C GLU A 116 -13.65 22.28 -19.10
N LEU A 117 -14.67 21.66 -18.49
CA LEU A 117 -15.74 22.38 -17.80
C LEU A 117 -15.21 23.25 -16.65
N PHE A 118 -14.29 22.70 -15.83
CA PHE A 118 -13.68 23.46 -14.75
C PHE A 118 -12.81 24.61 -15.25
N LYS A 119 -12.06 24.44 -16.36
CA LYS A 119 -11.27 25.50 -16.98
C LYS A 119 -12.14 26.63 -17.55
N LYS A 120 -13.31 26.28 -18.08
CA LYS A 120 -14.31 27.21 -18.62
C LYS A 120 -15.24 27.83 -17.58
N SER A 121 -15.11 27.39 -16.31
CA SER A 121 -15.96 27.87 -15.24
C SER A 121 -15.81 29.38 -15.00
N ASN A 122 -16.93 30.08 -14.82
CA ASN A 122 -16.97 31.49 -14.41
C ASN A 122 -16.56 31.72 -12.95
N SER A 123 -16.39 30.64 -12.16
CA SER A 123 -15.90 30.73 -10.79
C SER A 123 -14.41 31.12 -10.79
N SER A 124 -14.10 32.25 -10.15
CA SER A 124 -12.72 32.72 -9.99
C SER A 124 -11.81 31.73 -9.28
N VAL A 125 -12.36 30.98 -8.34
CA VAL A 125 -11.66 29.93 -7.57
C VAL A 125 -11.33 28.73 -8.45
N LEU A 126 -12.33 28.18 -9.16
CA LEU A 126 -12.14 27.06 -10.06
C LEU A 126 -11.20 27.40 -11.20
N SER A 127 -11.37 28.55 -11.82
CA SER A 127 -10.51 28.97 -12.91
C SER A 127 -9.05 29.18 -12.47
N LYS A 128 -8.79 29.69 -11.25
CA LYS A 128 -7.43 29.84 -10.70
C LYS A 128 -6.78 28.49 -10.41
N ILE A 129 -7.54 27.53 -9.88
CA ILE A 129 -7.04 26.19 -9.58
C ILE A 129 -6.72 25.42 -10.87
N TYR A 130 -7.59 25.48 -11.87
CA TYR A 130 -7.48 24.65 -13.07
C TYR A 130 -6.80 25.34 -14.26
N LYS A 131 -6.73 26.68 -14.34
CA LYS A 131 -5.97 27.44 -15.39
C LYS A 131 -4.46 27.43 -15.14
N ARG A 132 -3.99 27.23 -13.91
CA ARG A 132 -2.56 27.11 -13.62
C ARG A 132 -2.02 25.77 -14.14
N GLY A 133 -2.05 25.60 -15.47
CA GLY A 133 -1.20 24.65 -16.18
C GLY A 133 -1.05 23.27 -15.54
N LEU A 134 -2.17 22.67 -15.11
CA LEU A 134 -2.19 21.22 -14.94
C LEU A 134 -1.96 20.60 -16.33
N LYS A 135 -0.69 20.62 -16.79
CA LYS A 135 -0.25 19.66 -17.79
C LYS A 135 -0.69 18.32 -17.20
N ILE A 136 -1.65 17.67 -17.85
CA ILE A 136 -2.06 16.31 -17.51
C ILE A 136 -0.86 15.43 -17.85
N LYS A 137 0.19 15.51 -17.00
CA LYS A 137 1.14 14.42 -16.90
C LYS A 137 0.29 13.22 -16.51
N ARG A 138 0.44 12.10 -17.20
CA ARG A 138 -0.20 10.84 -16.82
C ARG A 138 -0.26 10.80 -15.29
N LYS A 139 -1.47 10.95 -14.74
CA LYS A 139 -1.64 11.01 -13.31
C LYS A 139 -1.08 9.74 -12.72
N ALA A 140 -0.32 9.87 -11.66
CA ALA A 140 0.13 8.71 -10.93
C ALA A 140 -1.10 7.93 -10.46
N SER A 141 -1.03 6.62 -10.49
CA SER A 141 -2.09 5.76 -9.93
C SER A 141 -2.35 6.08 -8.46
N ILE A 142 -3.54 5.75 -7.97
CA ILE A 142 -3.90 5.94 -6.57
C ILE A 142 -2.89 5.23 -5.65
N SER A 143 -2.50 4.00 -5.97
CA SER A 143 -1.49 3.25 -5.22
C SER A 143 -0.14 4.00 -5.14
N LYS A 144 0.32 4.63 -6.23
CA LYS A 144 1.56 5.43 -6.21
C LYS A 144 1.44 6.68 -5.36
N VAL A 145 0.33 7.39 -5.47
CA VAL A 145 0.07 8.59 -4.64
C VAL A 145 0.03 8.21 -3.17
N PHE A 146 -0.69 7.15 -2.84
CA PHE A 146 -0.78 6.63 -1.48
C PHE A 146 0.60 6.23 -0.93
N CYS A 147 1.37 5.42 -1.65
CA CYS A 147 2.71 5.02 -1.22
C CYS A 147 3.65 6.21 -1.01
N LYS A 148 3.57 7.22 -1.88
CA LYS A 148 4.37 8.44 -1.73
C LYS A 148 3.97 9.24 -0.49
N SER A 149 2.68 9.41 -0.26
CA SER A 149 2.16 10.12 0.92
C SER A 149 2.53 9.40 2.21
N LEU A 150 2.35 8.07 2.24
CA LEU A 150 2.73 7.24 3.39
C LEU A 150 4.23 7.30 3.66
N SER A 151 5.07 7.20 2.62
CA SER A 151 6.53 7.32 2.77
C SER A 151 6.94 8.69 3.30
N SER A 152 6.26 9.76 2.88
CA SER A 152 6.51 11.11 3.39
C SER A 152 6.11 11.22 4.87
N LEU A 153 4.96 10.67 5.25
CA LEU A 153 4.51 10.63 6.64
C LEU A 153 5.49 9.86 7.53
N VAL A 154 5.89 8.66 7.11
CA VAL A 154 6.88 7.85 7.84
C VAL A 154 8.19 8.59 8.02
N LYS A 155 8.67 9.31 6.99
CA LYS A 155 9.88 10.13 7.10
C LYS A 155 9.76 11.28 8.10
N VAL A 156 8.58 11.88 8.23
CA VAL A 156 8.34 12.93 9.23
C VAL A 156 8.34 12.33 10.63
N ILE A 157 7.59 11.25 10.84
CA ILE A 157 7.50 10.55 12.13
C ILE A 157 8.88 10.04 12.57
N SER A 158 9.67 9.48 11.67
CA SER A 158 11.01 8.94 11.97
C SER A 158 12.04 10.01 12.37
N LYS A 159 11.74 11.30 12.22
CA LYS A 159 12.58 12.41 12.65
C LYS A 159 12.20 12.95 14.03
N THR A 160 11.16 12.45 14.62
CA THR A 160 10.63 12.86 15.92
C THR A 160 10.82 11.73 16.93
N ASP A 161 10.86 12.08 18.21
CA ASP A 161 10.79 11.10 19.28
C ASP A 161 9.35 10.57 19.36
N THR A 162 9.19 9.30 18.99
CA THR A 162 7.86 8.68 18.90
C THR A 162 7.50 8.04 20.23
N HIS A 163 6.37 8.48 20.79
CA HIS A 163 5.77 7.87 21.98
C HIS A 163 4.49 7.12 21.58
N TYR A 164 4.37 5.88 22.06
CA TYR A 164 3.23 5.02 21.72
C TYR A 164 2.32 4.87 22.95
N ILE A 165 1.03 5.18 22.76
CA ILE A 165 0.01 5.00 23.78
C ILE A 165 -0.87 3.82 23.37
N ARG A 166 -0.98 2.81 24.21
CA ARG A 166 -1.88 1.69 24.00
C ARG A 166 -2.97 1.70 25.05
N CYS A 167 -4.20 1.89 24.61
CA CYS A 167 -5.36 1.79 25.47
C CYS A 167 -5.81 0.32 25.55
N ILE A 168 -5.95 -0.19 26.77
CA ILE A 168 -6.53 -1.50 27.02
C ILE A 168 -8.01 -1.28 27.34
N LYS A 169 -8.89 -1.82 26.50
CA LYS A 169 -10.32 -1.83 26.81
C LYS A 169 -10.54 -2.97 27.82
N PRO A 170 -11.06 -2.67 29.03
CA PRO A 170 -11.42 -3.74 29.97
C PRO A 170 -12.53 -4.58 29.32
N ASN A 171 -12.43 -5.89 29.46
CA ASN A 171 -13.53 -6.78 29.08
C ASN A 171 -14.67 -6.53 30.08
N GLU A 172 -15.87 -6.32 29.55
CA GLU A 172 -17.11 -6.38 30.32
C GLU A 172 -17.40 -7.82 30.74
#